data_ddf94be6386d30f7a4a060fbfbca3b7b
#
_entry.id   ddf94be6386d30f7a4a060fbfbca3b7b
#
_cell.length_a   1.000
_cell.length_b   1.000
_cell.length_c   1.000
_cell.angle_alpha   90.00
_cell.angle_beta   90.00
_cell.angle_gamma   90.00
#
_symmetry.space_group_name_H-M   'P 1'
#
loop_
_entity.id
_entity.type
_entity.pdbx_description
1 polymer ?
#
loop_
_entity_poly.entity_id
_entity_poly.type
_entity_poly.pdbx_seq_one_letter_code
_entity_poly.pdbx_strand_id
1 'polypeptide(L)'
;MIRFGPAGIPLSCKGRTLKDGIEDVHNLGLNAMEVQMVRVNVIERYPDEEEIGLSPVEVEGDLIMEMLREGSGGDQIITDLTEGITEDDVLITLASGLVQNHQELRHLGKMGKELDVQLSMHTPYYMDLASNNDLTEKSMDNMRWAGVMTHHMGGHIVSTHMGLYGKQEKEVSTQNITENIRAVMEWWKEAGLTPYLGLETSGRQEVFGTLDEVMDICDQVDGAVPVVNFAHLHARENGILREPEDFGDVLDRVRDQVGELYYTHFSGVEHEAGNEKRVTPIKKGDLRFEPLAEYLVENFPDLTVISSSPLLEHDAMYMKVIFERVLTKKVSKLLKEERKEKESAKNSSKGKGSNKEKGSGKD
;
A
#
# COMPACT_ATOMS: atom_id res chain seq x y z
N MET A 1 -0.51 -10.82 -10.12
CA MET A 1 -0.03 -11.66 -8.97
C MET A 1 -0.63 -11.13 -7.69
N ILE A 2 -1.06 -12.00 -6.75
CA ILE A 2 -1.56 -11.57 -5.44
C ILE A 2 -0.41 -11.60 -4.44
N ARG A 3 -0.17 -10.48 -3.75
CA ARG A 3 0.85 -10.33 -2.71
C ARG A 3 0.21 -10.16 -1.34
N PHE A 4 0.82 -10.75 -0.32
CA PHE A 4 0.40 -10.62 1.07
C PHE A 4 1.56 -10.19 1.94
N GLY A 5 1.31 -9.27 2.88
CA GLY A 5 2.32 -8.80 3.81
C GLY A 5 1.76 -8.09 5.04
N PRO A 6 2.58 -7.87 6.07
CA PRO A 6 2.20 -7.12 7.27
C PRO A 6 2.40 -5.61 7.09
N ALA A 7 1.63 -4.82 7.84
CA ALA A 7 1.83 -3.38 8.05
C ALA A 7 2.85 -3.15 9.16
N GLY A 8 4.12 -3.45 8.89
CA GLY A 8 5.24 -3.28 9.81
C GLY A 8 6.14 -4.49 9.91
N ILE A 9 7.17 -4.36 10.74
CA ILE A 9 8.10 -5.45 11.06
C ILE A 9 7.32 -6.57 11.78
N PRO A 10 7.41 -7.85 11.33
CA PRO A 10 6.71 -8.96 11.94
C PRO A 10 6.92 -9.04 13.47
N LEU A 11 5.88 -9.43 14.20
CA LEU A 11 5.95 -9.62 15.65
C LEU A 11 6.92 -10.74 16.04
N SER A 12 7.06 -11.74 15.17
CA SER A 12 8.01 -12.87 15.32
C SER A 12 9.46 -12.47 15.15
N CYS A 13 9.73 -11.33 14.47
CA CYS A 13 11.06 -10.85 14.17
C CYS A 13 11.83 -10.46 15.44
N LYS A 14 12.97 -11.12 15.70
CA LYS A 14 13.76 -10.91 16.91
C LYS A 14 14.66 -9.68 16.84
N GLY A 15 15.27 -9.40 15.69
CA GLY A 15 16.21 -8.30 15.49
C GLY A 15 15.54 -6.94 15.47
N ARG A 16 14.27 -6.86 15.05
CA ARG A 16 13.45 -5.63 15.03
C ARG A 16 14.02 -4.52 14.14
N THR A 17 14.93 -4.83 13.23
CA THR A 17 15.37 -3.94 12.16
C THR A 17 14.55 -4.16 10.90
N LEU A 18 14.57 -3.21 9.97
CA LEU A 18 13.92 -3.39 8.66
C LEU A 18 14.53 -4.56 7.90
N LYS A 19 15.85 -4.72 7.96
CA LYS A 19 16.56 -5.86 7.35
C LYS A 19 16.01 -7.18 7.86
N ASP A 20 15.99 -7.37 9.19
CA ASP A 20 15.45 -8.58 9.81
C ASP A 20 13.98 -8.81 9.45
N GLY A 21 13.20 -7.72 9.36
CA GLY A 21 11.79 -7.75 8.97
C GLY A 21 11.58 -8.27 7.56
N ILE A 22 12.36 -7.80 6.59
CA ILE A 22 12.29 -8.26 5.18
C ILE A 22 12.67 -9.75 5.07
N GLU A 23 13.75 -10.16 5.76
CA GLU A 23 14.16 -11.57 5.80
C GLU A 23 13.07 -12.46 6.43
N ASP A 24 12.44 -12.00 7.52
CA ASP A 24 11.40 -12.76 8.22
C ASP A 24 10.13 -12.88 7.36
N VAL A 25 9.70 -11.79 6.70
CA VAL A 25 8.58 -11.81 5.74
C VAL A 25 8.80 -12.83 4.63
N HIS A 26 10.00 -12.86 4.04
CA HIS A 26 10.37 -13.86 3.04
C HIS A 26 10.32 -15.30 3.61
N ASN A 27 10.91 -15.51 4.79
CA ASN A 27 10.96 -16.82 5.45
C ASN A 27 9.57 -17.36 5.83
N LEU A 28 8.62 -16.47 6.13
CA LEU A 28 7.21 -16.79 6.36
C LEU A 28 6.45 -17.08 5.05
N GLY A 29 7.11 -16.96 3.90
CA GLY A 29 6.51 -17.16 2.59
C GLY A 29 5.55 -16.03 2.19
N LEU A 30 5.67 -14.86 2.81
CA LEU A 30 4.99 -13.62 2.42
C LEU A 30 5.85 -12.87 1.39
N ASN A 31 5.25 -11.93 0.64
CA ASN A 31 5.91 -11.28 -0.47
C ASN A 31 5.57 -9.78 -0.61
N ALA A 32 5.12 -9.16 0.47
CA ALA A 32 4.98 -7.72 0.61
C ALA A 32 5.27 -7.31 2.07
N MET A 33 5.72 -6.07 2.27
CA MET A 33 5.89 -5.46 3.59
C MET A 33 5.69 -3.96 3.48
N GLU A 34 4.81 -3.42 4.30
CA GLU A 34 4.62 -1.98 4.44
C GLU A 34 5.44 -1.47 5.61
N VAL A 35 6.38 -0.57 5.34
CA VAL A 35 7.20 0.07 6.36
C VAL A 35 6.40 1.17 7.04
N GLN A 36 6.35 1.17 8.38
CA GLN A 36 5.61 2.17 9.15
C GLN A 36 6.50 3.32 9.60
N MET A 37 6.21 4.52 9.15
CA MET A 37 6.91 5.74 9.57
C MET A 37 6.28 6.27 10.87
N VAL A 38 6.61 5.63 12.01
CA VAL A 38 5.95 5.94 13.30
C VAL A 38 6.62 7.05 14.10
N ARG A 39 7.89 7.30 13.86
CA ARG A 39 8.68 8.34 14.55
C ARG A 39 9.38 9.19 13.52
N VAL A 40 9.20 10.50 13.66
CA VAL A 40 9.81 11.49 12.77
C VAL A 40 10.45 12.55 13.67
N ASN A 41 11.75 12.40 13.89
CA ASN A 41 12.56 13.40 14.59
C ASN A 41 13.44 14.07 13.56
N VAL A 42 13.25 15.37 13.40
CA VAL A 42 14.03 16.20 12.49
C VAL A 42 15.16 16.86 13.27
N ILE A 43 16.36 16.82 12.72
CA ILE A 43 17.55 17.47 13.28
C ILE A 43 18.09 18.39 12.19
N GLU A 44 18.24 19.66 12.55
CA GLU A 44 18.91 20.66 11.72
C GLU A 44 20.35 20.81 12.21
N ARG A 45 21.31 20.71 11.30
CA ARG A 45 22.72 20.87 11.63
C ARG A 45 23.53 21.43 10.47
N TYR A 46 24.66 22.03 10.75
CA TYR A 46 25.66 22.33 9.73
C TYR A 46 26.43 21.07 9.33
N PRO A 47 27.01 21.02 8.13
CA PRO A 47 27.83 19.89 7.69
C PRO A 47 29.15 19.85 8.45
N ASP A 48 29.66 18.64 8.63
CA ASP A 48 31.05 18.43 9.08
C ASP A 48 32.01 18.65 7.89
N GLU A 49 33.30 18.97 8.19
CA GLU A 49 34.29 19.24 7.13
C GLU A 49 34.44 18.10 6.11
N GLU A 50 34.22 16.84 6.54
CA GLU A 50 34.33 15.65 5.71
C GLU A 50 33.11 15.47 4.78
N GLU A 51 32.00 16.15 5.06
CA GLU A 51 30.76 16.08 4.26
C GLU A 51 30.71 17.13 3.15
N ILE A 52 31.53 18.19 3.26
CA ILE A 52 31.58 19.27 2.26
C ILE A 52 32.04 18.71 0.91
N GLY A 53 31.20 18.92 -0.11
CA GLY A 53 31.40 18.42 -1.46
C GLY A 53 30.82 17.05 -1.75
N LEU A 54 30.42 16.29 -0.71
CA LEU A 54 29.62 15.08 -0.90
C LEU A 54 28.17 15.47 -1.23
N SER A 55 27.46 14.59 -1.88
CA SER A 55 26.00 14.71 -2.00
C SER A 55 25.31 14.08 -0.76
N PRO A 56 24.11 14.54 -0.36
CA PRO A 56 23.33 13.96 0.71
C PRO A 56 23.23 12.43 0.68
N VAL A 57 23.11 11.85 -0.52
CA VAL A 57 23.02 10.38 -0.69
C VAL A 57 24.32 9.62 -0.47
N GLU A 58 25.47 10.32 -0.38
CA GLU A 58 26.80 9.74 -0.11
C GLU A 58 27.19 9.84 1.36
N VAL A 59 26.50 10.67 2.16
CA VAL A 59 26.77 10.79 3.60
C VAL A 59 26.42 9.49 4.33
N GLU A 60 27.35 8.95 5.12
CA GLU A 60 27.19 7.66 5.79
C GLU A 60 26.51 7.76 7.18
N GLY A 61 26.65 8.89 7.85
CA GLY A 61 26.21 9.05 9.24
C GLY A 61 24.72 9.35 9.43
N ASP A 62 24.12 10.02 8.46
CA ASP A 62 22.78 10.60 8.58
C ASP A 62 21.91 10.41 7.34
N LEU A 63 20.60 10.36 7.58
CA LEU A 63 19.61 10.38 6.52
C LEU A 63 19.21 11.84 6.25
N ILE A 64 19.92 12.49 5.34
CA ILE A 64 19.68 13.87 4.95
C ILE A 64 18.51 13.89 3.95
N MET A 65 17.48 14.66 4.26
CA MET A 65 16.26 14.74 3.44
C MET A 65 16.21 15.97 2.55
N GLU A 66 16.79 17.08 3.00
CA GLU A 66 16.81 18.37 2.33
C GLU A 66 18.03 19.18 2.82
N MET A 67 18.40 20.20 2.06
CA MET A 67 19.39 21.19 2.46
C MET A 67 18.78 22.59 2.38
N LEU A 68 19.01 23.43 3.38
CA LEU A 68 18.68 24.84 3.31
C LEU A 68 19.96 25.62 3.00
N ARG A 69 19.94 26.40 1.90
CA ARG A 69 21.09 27.20 1.45
C ARG A 69 20.71 28.67 1.43
N GLU A 70 21.54 29.52 2.08
CA GLU A 70 21.35 30.97 1.99
C GLU A 70 21.48 31.45 0.55
N GLY A 71 20.44 32.12 0.06
CA GLY A 71 20.39 32.71 -1.27
C GLY A 71 20.21 34.23 -1.21
N SER A 72 20.44 34.93 -2.30
CA SER A 72 20.28 36.40 -2.39
C SER A 72 18.84 36.90 -2.15
N GLY A 73 17.86 36.00 -2.07
CA GLY A 73 16.42 36.29 -1.84
C GLY A 73 15.85 35.65 -0.59
N GLY A 74 16.66 35.04 0.28
CA GLY A 74 16.28 34.24 1.45
C GLY A 74 16.75 32.79 1.30
N ASP A 75 16.44 31.94 2.30
CA ASP A 75 16.80 30.55 2.30
C ASP A 75 16.12 29.79 1.15
N GLN A 76 16.89 29.03 0.41
CA GLN A 76 16.42 28.16 -0.66
C GLN A 76 16.48 26.70 -0.19
N ILE A 77 15.39 25.99 -0.33
CA ILE A 77 15.33 24.55 -0.07
C ILE A 77 15.92 23.83 -1.31
N ILE A 78 16.97 23.05 -1.10
CA ILE A 78 17.58 22.18 -2.10
C ILE A 78 17.03 20.76 -1.90
N THR A 79 16.28 20.29 -2.86
CA THR A 79 15.65 18.97 -2.87
C THR A 79 16.37 17.95 -3.73
N ASP A 80 17.29 18.42 -4.57
CA ASP A 80 18.17 17.56 -5.36
C ASP A 80 19.26 16.95 -4.47
N LEU A 81 19.02 15.73 -4.02
CA LEU A 81 19.94 14.99 -3.14
C LEU A 81 21.24 14.53 -3.83
N THR A 82 21.44 14.89 -5.11
CA THR A 82 22.69 14.68 -5.84
C THR A 82 23.57 15.94 -5.85
N GLU A 83 23.05 17.08 -5.41
CA GLU A 83 23.79 18.32 -5.33
C GLU A 83 24.81 18.28 -4.19
N GLY A 84 26.00 18.84 -4.40
CA GLY A 84 27.07 18.84 -3.39
C GLY A 84 26.77 19.77 -2.21
N ILE A 85 27.01 19.28 -1.02
CA ILE A 85 26.91 20.02 0.25
C ILE A 85 27.98 21.11 0.30
N THR A 86 27.58 22.32 0.71
CA THR A 86 28.49 23.45 0.93
C THR A 86 28.60 23.76 2.43
N GLU A 87 29.63 24.53 2.83
CA GLU A 87 29.90 24.86 4.25
C GLU A 87 28.78 25.69 4.90
N ASP A 88 28.00 26.43 4.10
CA ASP A 88 26.92 27.31 4.57
C ASP A 88 25.54 26.60 4.56
N ASP A 89 25.45 25.36 4.10
CA ASP A 89 24.20 24.62 4.07
C ASP A 89 23.76 24.21 5.48
N VAL A 90 22.44 24.24 5.74
CA VAL A 90 21.84 23.60 6.90
C VAL A 90 21.21 22.30 6.42
N LEU A 91 21.71 21.18 6.95
CA LEU A 91 21.25 19.84 6.61
C LEU A 91 20.02 19.48 7.45
N ILE A 92 18.95 19.10 6.79
CA ILE A 92 17.72 18.58 7.42
C ILE A 92 17.83 17.06 7.44
N THR A 93 18.09 16.50 8.60
CA THR A 93 18.30 15.06 8.79
C THR A 93 17.13 14.42 9.51
N LEU A 94 16.80 13.17 9.12
CA LEU A 94 15.69 12.42 9.68
C LEU A 94 16.17 11.28 10.57
N ALA A 95 15.98 11.41 11.87
CA ALA A 95 16.23 10.36 12.85
C ALA A 95 14.94 9.55 13.08
N SER A 96 14.62 8.66 12.14
CA SER A 96 13.40 7.83 12.19
C SER A 96 13.57 6.54 12.99
N GLY A 97 14.80 6.07 13.19
CA GLY A 97 15.12 4.76 13.75
C GLY A 97 14.84 3.60 12.78
N LEU A 98 14.48 3.89 11.53
CA LEU A 98 14.26 2.90 10.48
C LEU A 98 15.55 2.54 9.76
N VAL A 99 16.30 3.54 9.38
CA VAL A 99 17.59 3.45 8.67
C VAL A 99 18.49 4.60 9.09
N GLN A 100 19.78 4.47 8.84
CA GLN A 100 20.77 5.51 9.17
C GLN A 100 21.03 6.47 8.01
N ASN A 101 21.00 5.98 6.76
CA ASN A 101 21.35 6.76 5.56
C ASN A 101 20.72 6.25 4.28
N HIS A 102 20.93 6.94 3.17
CA HIS A 102 20.38 6.56 1.85
C HIS A 102 21.02 5.27 1.29
N GLN A 103 22.24 4.94 1.65
CA GLN A 103 22.87 3.69 1.18
C GLN A 103 22.19 2.47 1.81
N GLU A 104 21.83 2.56 3.09
CA GLU A 104 21.07 1.53 3.78
C GLU A 104 19.68 1.35 3.14
N LEU A 105 18.97 2.43 2.80
CA LEU A 105 17.69 2.37 2.07
C LEU A 105 17.83 1.59 0.75
N ARG A 106 18.83 1.93 -0.06
CA ARG A 106 19.11 1.23 -1.33
C ARG A 106 19.47 -0.24 -1.12
N HIS A 107 20.24 -0.54 -0.07
CA HIS A 107 20.58 -1.92 0.28
C HIS A 107 19.33 -2.73 0.64
N LEU A 108 18.44 -2.18 1.46
CA LEU A 108 17.17 -2.81 1.83
C LEU A 108 16.26 -3.02 0.62
N GLY A 109 16.19 -2.05 -0.29
CA GLY A 109 15.44 -2.18 -1.54
C GLY A 109 15.97 -3.30 -2.43
N LYS A 110 17.29 -3.39 -2.58
CA LYS A 110 17.93 -4.49 -3.32
C LYS A 110 17.61 -5.84 -2.68
N MET A 111 17.70 -5.95 -1.37
CA MET A 111 17.38 -7.17 -0.64
C MET A 111 15.90 -7.57 -0.80
N GLY A 112 14.97 -6.60 -0.68
CA GLY A 112 13.54 -6.84 -0.93
C GLY A 112 13.29 -7.42 -2.32
N LYS A 113 13.96 -6.86 -3.35
CA LYS A 113 13.87 -7.36 -4.73
C LYS A 113 14.45 -8.78 -4.88
N GLU A 114 15.61 -9.06 -4.27
CA GLU A 114 16.25 -10.37 -4.32
C GLU A 114 15.43 -11.47 -3.61
N LEU A 115 14.72 -11.11 -2.56
CA LEU A 115 13.85 -11.99 -1.77
C LEU A 115 12.40 -12.04 -2.24
N ASP A 116 12.05 -11.35 -3.34
CA ASP A 116 10.66 -11.17 -3.83
C ASP A 116 9.72 -10.61 -2.74
N VAL A 117 10.18 -9.63 -1.97
CA VAL A 117 9.38 -8.88 -1.00
C VAL A 117 9.20 -7.45 -1.53
N GLN A 118 7.97 -7.13 -1.93
CA GLN A 118 7.62 -5.79 -2.39
C GLN A 118 7.52 -4.84 -1.19
N LEU A 119 8.27 -3.74 -1.23
CA LEU A 119 8.28 -2.73 -0.18
C LEU A 119 7.36 -1.57 -0.52
N SER A 120 6.72 -1.04 0.49
CA SER A 120 5.92 0.17 0.49
C SER A 120 6.11 0.91 1.80
N MET A 121 5.59 2.11 1.94
CA MET A 121 5.65 2.87 3.18
C MET A 121 4.29 3.44 3.55
N HIS A 122 4.04 3.58 4.85
CA HIS A 122 2.90 4.31 5.38
C HIS A 122 3.39 5.50 6.20
N THR A 123 2.81 6.68 5.96
CA THR A 123 3.07 7.89 6.74
C THR A 123 2.59 7.74 8.19
N PRO A 124 2.99 8.62 9.13
CA PRO A 124 2.42 8.62 10.47
C PRO A 124 0.89 8.72 10.45
N TYR A 125 0.21 8.07 11.40
CA TYR A 125 -1.25 8.06 11.47
C TYR A 125 -1.89 9.40 11.89
N TYR A 126 -1.07 10.33 12.45
CA TYR A 126 -1.53 11.64 12.96
C TYR A 126 -1.42 12.76 11.91
N MET A 127 -1.86 12.48 10.69
CA MET A 127 -1.83 13.48 9.61
C MET A 127 -2.96 14.52 9.78
N ASP A 128 -2.71 15.75 9.34
CA ASP A 128 -3.72 16.81 9.21
C ASP A 128 -3.45 17.64 7.95
N LEU A 129 -4.20 17.37 6.90
CA LEU A 129 -4.09 18.11 5.63
C LEU A 129 -5.21 19.13 5.45
N ALA A 130 -6.13 19.25 6.42
CA ALA A 130 -7.32 20.09 6.31
C ALA A 130 -7.16 21.48 6.96
N SER A 131 -6.35 21.60 8.02
CA SER A 131 -6.41 22.77 8.92
C SER A 131 -5.51 23.93 8.51
N ASN A 132 -4.53 23.73 7.62
CA ASN A 132 -3.53 24.73 7.19
C ASN A 132 -2.83 25.42 8.38
N ASN A 133 -2.26 24.59 9.26
CA ASN A 133 -1.52 25.00 10.45
C ASN A 133 -0.17 24.27 10.55
N ASP A 134 0.58 24.46 11.64
CA ASP A 134 1.90 23.83 11.85
C ASP A 134 1.89 22.29 11.75
N LEU A 135 0.75 21.65 12.08
CA LEU A 135 0.62 20.21 11.93
C LEU A 135 0.42 19.83 10.45
N THR A 136 -0.23 20.68 9.67
CA THR A 136 -0.36 20.49 8.21
C THR A 136 1.01 20.53 7.54
N GLU A 137 1.84 21.52 7.85
CA GLU A 137 3.21 21.60 7.31
C GLU A 137 4.02 20.34 7.66
N LYS A 138 4.00 19.91 8.92
CA LYS A 138 4.65 18.67 9.36
C LYS A 138 4.08 17.42 8.66
N SER A 139 2.79 17.42 8.35
CA SER A 139 2.16 16.33 7.63
C SER A 139 2.65 16.28 6.18
N MET A 140 2.77 17.44 5.53
CA MET A 140 3.33 17.53 4.18
C MET A 140 4.80 17.10 4.14
N ASP A 141 5.63 17.51 5.12
CA ASP A 141 7.03 17.07 5.23
C ASP A 141 7.12 15.55 5.43
N ASN A 142 6.27 14.97 6.28
CA ASN A 142 6.20 13.52 6.46
C ASN A 142 5.90 12.80 5.14
N MET A 143 5.02 13.34 4.30
CA MET A 143 4.72 12.79 2.98
C MET A 143 5.91 12.93 2.03
N ARG A 144 6.56 14.12 1.98
CA ARG A 144 7.76 14.37 1.16
C ARG A 144 8.85 13.36 1.49
N TRP A 145 9.18 13.22 2.76
CA TRP A 145 10.25 12.32 3.22
C TRP A 145 9.90 10.84 3.08
N ALA A 146 8.64 10.46 3.30
CA ALA A 146 8.18 9.11 2.98
C ALA A 146 8.37 8.79 1.49
N GLY A 147 8.11 9.75 0.60
CA GLY A 147 8.38 9.64 -0.83
C GLY A 147 9.86 9.40 -1.14
N VAL A 148 10.75 10.20 -0.56
CA VAL A 148 12.22 10.04 -0.71
C VAL A 148 12.68 8.66 -0.22
N MET A 149 12.26 8.25 0.99
CA MET A 149 12.64 6.95 1.54
C MET A 149 12.12 5.80 0.68
N THR A 150 10.86 5.87 0.23
CA THR A 150 10.24 4.84 -0.60
C THR A 150 10.92 4.75 -1.96
N HIS A 151 11.25 5.89 -2.59
CA HIS A 151 11.99 5.94 -3.84
C HIS A 151 13.36 5.23 -3.72
N HIS A 152 14.14 5.57 -2.69
CA HIS A 152 15.45 4.96 -2.48
C HIS A 152 15.40 3.49 -2.09
N MET A 153 14.31 3.03 -1.45
CA MET A 153 14.05 1.61 -1.22
C MET A 153 13.54 0.87 -2.48
N GLY A 154 13.28 1.58 -3.58
CA GLY A 154 12.67 0.98 -4.77
C GLY A 154 11.23 0.51 -4.51
N GLY A 155 10.57 1.09 -3.52
CA GLY A 155 9.15 0.90 -3.24
C GLY A 155 8.29 1.64 -4.25
N HIS A 156 7.03 1.25 -4.39
CA HIS A 156 6.17 1.77 -5.45
C HIS A 156 5.04 2.67 -4.96
N ILE A 157 4.73 2.66 -3.66
CA ILE A 157 3.62 3.43 -3.09
C ILE A 157 3.94 3.88 -1.66
N VAL A 158 3.52 5.10 -1.34
CA VAL A 158 3.39 5.63 0.03
C VAL A 158 1.92 5.76 0.35
N SER A 159 1.42 5.01 1.32
CA SER A 159 0.06 5.15 1.83
C SER A 159 -0.03 6.23 2.89
N THR A 160 -1.12 7.02 2.89
CA THR A 160 -1.33 8.10 3.86
C THR A 160 -2.80 8.30 4.20
N HIS A 161 -3.06 8.72 5.44
CA HIS A 161 -4.34 9.30 5.84
C HIS A 161 -4.34 10.81 5.60
N MET A 162 -5.51 11.40 5.37
CA MET A 162 -5.67 12.85 5.15
C MET A 162 -5.97 13.62 6.43
N GLY A 163 -6.37 12.93 7.50
CA GLY A 163 -6.69 13.54 8.79
C GLY A 163 -8.17 13.85 9.02
N LEU A 164 -8.46 14.66 10.02
CA LEU A 164 -9.82 15.06 10.38
C LEU A 164 -10.35 16.11 9.40
N TYR A 165 -11.68 16.22 9.24
CA TYR A 165 -12.29 17.39 8.57
C TYR A 165 -12.01 18.71 9.31
N GLY A 166 -11.65 18.66 10.60
CA GLY A 166 -11.42 19.85 11.39
C GLY A 166 -12.71 20.50 11.89
N LYS A 167 -12.64 21.82 12.11
CA LYS A 167 -13.77 22.62 12.60
C LYS A 167 -14.43 23.50 11.53
N GLN A 168 -13.89 23.48 10.33
CA GLN A 168 -14.40 24.25 9.20
C GLN A 168 -15.48 23.48 8.44
N GLU A 169 -16.12 24.15 7.47
CA GLU A 169 -17.04 23.49 6.56
C GLU A 169 -16.33 22.40 5.75
N LYS A 170 -17.05 21.33 5.44
CA LYS A 170 -16.50 20.14 4.77
C LYS A 170 -15.83 20.49 3.42
N GLU A 171 -16.44 21.38 2.66
CA GLU A 171 -15.95 21.84 1.36
C GLU A 171 -14.59 22.54 1.48
N VAL A 172 -14.41 23.36 2.53
CA VAL A 172 -13.13 24.03 2.81
C VAL A 172 -12.05 23.01 3.18
N SER A 173 -12.39 22.02 4.01
CA SER A 173 -11.47 20.93 4.36
C SER A 173 -11.05 20.15 3.13
N THR A 174 -11.99 19.78 2.26
CA THR A 174 -11.72 19.07 1.02
C THR A 174 -10.80 19.85 0.10
N GLN A 175 -11.06 21.16 -0.06
CA GLN A 175 -10.22 22.03 -0.87
C GLN A 175 -8.79 22.10 -0.32
N ASN A 176 -8.62 22.35 0.98
CA ASN A 176 -7.31 22.41 1.63
C ASN A 176 -6.53 21.09 1.46
N ILE A 177 -7.18 19.95 1.70
CA ILE A 177 -6.58 18.62 1.52
C ILE A 177 -6.11 18.45 0.07
N THR A 178 -6.95 18.77 -0.91
CA THR A 178 -6.61 18.64 -2.33
C THR A 178 -5.43 19.53 -2.72
N GLU A 179 -5.41 20.78 -2.25
CA GLU A 179 -4.31 21.72 -2.53
C GLU A 179 -3.00 21.26 -1.88
N ASN A 180 -3.03 20.80 -0.64
CA ASN A 180 -1.85 20.30 0.07
C ASN A 180 -1.30 19.01 -0.56
N ILE A 181 -2.15 18.08 -0.97
CA ILE A 181 -1.73 16.87 -1.70
C ILE A 181 -1.11 17.26 -3.04
N ARG A 182 -1.71 18.20 -3.78
CA ARG A 182 -1.16 18.70 -5.04
C ARG A 182 0.23 19.29 -4.85
N ALA A 183 0.42 20.13 -3.81
CA ALA A 183 1.72 20.74 -3.51
C ALA A 183 2.78 19.68 -3.17
N VAL A 184 2.43 18.62 -2.45
CA VAL A 184 3.35 17.49 -2.19
C VAL A 184 3.69 16.75 -3.47
N MET A 185 2.72 16.50 -4.35
CA MET A 185 2.96 15.78 -5.61
C MET A 185 3.78 16.60 -6.61
N GLU A 186 3.60 17.92 -6.63
CA GLU A 186 4.46 18.84 -7.40
C GLU A 186 5.90 18.78 -6.89
N TRP A 187 6.09 18.82 -5.58
CA TRP A 187 7.41 18.66 -4.97
C TRP A 187 8.04 17.29 -5.30
N TRP A 188 7.27 16.18 -5.23
CA TRP A 188 7.76 14.86 -5.62
C TRP A 188 8.22 14.80 -7.08
N LYS A 189 7.47 15.45 -7.96
CA LYS A 189 7.82 15.53 -9.38
C LYS A 189 9.11 16.33 -9.60
N GLU A 190 9.29 17.45 -8.92
CA GLU A 190 10.51 18.26 -8.96
C GLU A 190 11.72 17.49 -8.41
N ALA A 191 11.54 16.75 -7.33
CA ALA A 191 12.56 15.88 -6.75
C ALA A 191 12.78 14.55 -7.52
N GLY A 192 12.07 14.31 -8.63
CA GLY A 192 12.22 13.12 -9.47
C GLY A 192 11.80 11.81 -8.79
N LEU A 193 10.90 11.87 -7.79
CA LEU A 193 10.43 10.69 -7.09
C LEU A 193 9.45 9.88 -7.94
N THR A 194 9.51 8.56 -7.82
CA THR A 194 8.76 7.62 -8.66
C THR A 194 7.59 6.90 -7.98
N PRO A 195 7.51 6.81 -6.64
CA PRO A 195 6.36 6.16 -5.99
C PRO A 195 5.04 6.86 -6.28
N TYR A 196 3.93 6.13 -6.18
CA TYR A 196 2.59 6.71 -6.11
C TYR A 196 2.28 7.17 -4.69
N LEU A 197 1.46 8.21 -4.56
CA LEU A 197 0.88 8.61 -3.28
C LEU A 197 -0.49 7.94 -3.13
N GLY A 198 -0.57 6.97 -2.22
CA GLY A 198 -1.79 6.23 -1.92
C GLY A 198 -2.63 6.94 -0.87
N LEU A 199 -3.83 7.38 -1.24
CA LEU A 199 -4.78 8.00 -0.32
C LEU A 199 -5.68 6.94 0.29
N GLU A 200 -5.54 6.69 1.59
CA GLU A 200 -6.24 5.60 2.27
C GLU A 200 -7.64 6.00 2.72
N THR A 201 -8.62 5.11 2.45
CA THR A 201 -9.98 5.27 2.98
C THR A 201 -10.00 5.20 4.50
N SER A 202 -10.94 5.91 5.15
CA SER A 202 -11.05 5.99 6.61
C SER A 202 -12.34 5.36 7.14
N GLY A 203 -12.24 4.72 8.31
CA GLY A 203 -13.35 4.03 8.97
C GLY A 203 -14.20 4.91 9.90
N ARG A 204 -13.91 6.22 10.05
CA ARG A 204 -14.59 7.11 10.98
C ARG A 204 -15.24 8.30 10.27
N GLN A 205 -16.43 8.69 10.73
CA GLN A 205 -17.18 9.79 10.10
C GLN A 205 -16.50 11.15 10.25
N GLU A 206 -15.75 11.38 11.34
CA GLU A 206 -15.01 12.62 11.58
C GLU A 206 -13.68 12.74 10.83
N VAL A 207 -13.22 11.63 10.21
CA VAL A 207 -11.97 11.57 9.45
C VAL A 207 -12.29 11.63 7.96
N PHE A 208 -11.57 12.44 7.22
CA PHE A 208 -11.67 12.52 5.76
C PHE A 208 -11.25 11.16 5.14
N GLY A 209 -11.95 10.71 4.11
CA GLY A 209 -11.60 9.49 3.40
C GLY A 209 -12.76 8.52 3.19
N THR A 210 -13.94 8.99 2.79
CA THR A 210 -14.89 8.13 2.07
C THR A 210 -14.26 7.70 0.75
N LEU A 211 -14.71 6.60 0.17
CA LEU A 211 -14.20 6.16 -1.12
C LEU A 211 -14.39 7.22 -2.21
N ASP A 212 -15.55 7.89 -2.24
CA ASP A 212 -15.84 8.97 -3.20
C ASP A 212 -14.87 10.14 -3.05
N GLU A 213 -14.63 10.62 -1.82
CA GLU A 213 -13.68 11.70 -1.55
C GLU A 213 -12.26 11.38 -1.97
N VAL A 214 -11.81 10.15 -1.69
CA VAL A 214 -10.49 9.68 -2.11
C VAL A 214 -10.39 9.66 -3.63
N MET A 215 -11.37 9.11 -4.32
CA MET A 215 -11.42 9.05 -5.77
C MET A 215 -11.47 10.45 -6.40
N ASP A 216 -12.29 11.36 -5.85
CA ASP A 216 -12.39 12.75 -6.32
C ASP A 216 -11.06 13.50 -6.27
N ILE A 217 -10.24 13.25 -5.25
CA ILE A 217 -8.89 13.84 -5.17
C ILE A 217 -7.95 13.17 -6.17
N CYS A 218 -7.97 11.84 -6.29
CA CYS A 218 -7.13 11.12 -7.24
C CYS A 218 -7.40 11.51 -8.70
N ASP A 219 -8.63 11.87 -9.04
CA ASP A 219 -8.98 12.40 -10.36
C ASP A 219 -8.40 13.81 -10.62
N GLN A 220 -8.08 14.57 -9.57
CA GLN A 220 -7.61 15.95 -9.64
C GLN A 220 -6.10 16.09 -9.49
N VAL A 221 -5.41 15.06 -8.95
CA VAL A 221 -3.98 15.13 -8.61
C VAL A 221 -3.24 13.96 -9.24
N ASP A 222 -2.44 14.26 -10.25
CA ASP A 222 -1.62 13.27 -10.94
C ASP A 222 -0.61 12.59 -10.00
N GLY A 223 -0.54 11.26 -10.06
CA GLY A 223 0.31 10.45 -9.18
C GLY A 223 -0.31 10.10 -7.81
N ALA A 224 -1.48 10.64 -7.47
CA ALA A 224 -2.28 10.16 -6.34
C ALA A 224 -3.17 8.99 -6.80
N VAL A 225 -3.26 7.95 -5.97
CA VAL A 225 -4.07 6.75 -6.25
C VAL A 225 -4.87 6.33 -5.01
N PRO A 226 -6.07 5.74 -5.17
CA PRO A 226 -6.83 5.27 -4.03
C PRO A 226 -6.20 4.02 -3.41
N VAL A 227 -6.13 4.00 -2.07
CA VAL A 227 -5.79 2.84 -1.26
C VAL A 227 -7.03 2.41 -0.47
N VAL A 228 -7.59 1.28 -0.85
CA VAL A 228 -8.78 0.76 -0.18
C VAL A 228 -8.38 0.00 1.07
N ASN A 229 -8.76 0.51 2.25
CA ASN A 229 -8.77 -0.28 3.47
C ASN A 229 -10.17 -0.88 3.66
N PHE A 230 -10.29 -2.18 3.41
CA PHE A 230 -11.57 -2.86 3.45
C PHE A 230 -12.22 -2.83 4.83
N ALA A 231 -11.43 -2.86 5.91
CA ALA A 231 -11.95 -2.75 7.27
C ALA A 231 -12.55 -1.36 7.55
N HIS A 232 -11.87 -0.32 7.10
CA HIS A 232 -12.35 1.06 7.21
C HIS A 232 -13.65 1.27 6.41
N LEU A 233 -13.65 0.84 5.15
CA LEU A 233 -14.83 0.97 4.30
C LEU A 233 -16.01 0.18 4.88
N HIS A 234 -15.80 -1.07 5.30
CA HIS A 234 -16.82 -1.89 5.94
C HIS A 234 -17.42 -1.23 7.19
N ALA A 235 -16.56 -0.67 8.05
CA ALA A 235 -16.99 0.02 9.26
C ALA A 235 -17.80 1.30 8.93
N ARG A 236 -17.30 2.12 8.01
CA ARG A 236 -17.91 3.41 7.65
C ARG A 236 -19.29 3.24 7.01
N GLU A 237 -19.45 2.17 6.22
CA GLU A 237 -20.68 1.85 5.49
C GLU A 237 -21.56 0.80 6.21
N ASN A 238 -21.42 0.69 7.55
CA ASN A 238 -22.22 -0.19 8.42
C ASN A 238 -22.25 -1.67 8.00
N GLY A 239 -21.10 -2.21 7.57
CA GLY A 239 -20.97 -3.65 7.33
C GLY A 239 -21.42 -4.11 5.96
N ILE A 240 -21.11 -3.34 4.90
CA ILE A 240 -21.58 -3.65 3.53
C ILE A 240 -20.82 -4.80 2.86
N LEU A 241 -19.56 -5.06 3.21
CA LEU A 241 -18.71 -6.05 2.53
C LEU A 241 -18.98 -7.45 3.07
N ARG A 242 -19.79 -8.25 2.39
CA ARG A 242 -20.24 -9.58 2.83
C ARG A 242 -20.04 -10.66 1.79
N GLU A 243 -20.38 -10.36 0.53
CA GLU A 243 -20.32 -11.29 -0.58
C GLU A 243 -19.18 -10.92 -1.54
N PRO A 244 -18.70 -11.84 -2.40
CA PRO A 244 -17.63 -11.56 -3.36
C PRO A 244 -17.91 -10.34 -4.25
N GLU A 245 -19.15 -10.14 -4.65
CA GLU A 245 -19.59 -9.05 -5.50
C GLU A 245 -19.41 -7.69 -4.84
N ASP A 246 -19.61 -7.58 -3.52
CA ASP A 246 -19.42 -6.33 -2.78
C ASP A 246 -17.96 -5.84 -2.87
N PHE A 247 -17.00 -6.77 -2.78
CA PHE A 247 -15.58 -6.47 -2.96
C PHE A 247 -15.26 -6.15 -4.43
N GLY A 248 -15.92 -6.84 -5.34
CA GLY A 248 -15.81 -6.59 -6.78
C GLY A 248 -16.23 -5.17 -7.14
N ASP A 249 -17.39 -4.74 -6.66
CA ASP A 249 -17.92 -3.40 -6.91
C ASP A 249 -16.95 -2.30 -6.43
N VAL A 250 -16.31 -2.50 -5.27
CA VAL A 250 -15.31 -1.55 -4.76
C VAL A 250 -14.06 -1.53 -5.64
N LEU A 251 -13.51 -2.70 -6.00
CA LEU A 251 -12.31 -2.80 -6.82
C LEU A 251 -12.55 -2.30 -8.25
N ASP A 252 -13.73 -2.54 -8.81
CA ASP A 252 -14.11 -2.04 -10.14
C ASP A 252 -14.24 -0.51 -10.15
N ARG A 253 -14.72 0.10 -9.08
CA ARG A 253 -14.81 1.56 -8.96
C ARG A 253 -13.45 2.24 -9.04
N VAL A 254 -12.42 1.70 -8.39
CA VAL A 254 -11.08 2.32 -8.37
C VAL A 254 -10.21 1.91 -9.55
N ARG A 255 -10.67 1.02 -10.41
CA ARG A 255 -9.89 0.40 -11.50
C ARG A 255 -9.17 1.40 -12.40
N ASP A 256 -9.89 2.42 -12.86
CA ASP A 256 -9.36 3.39 -13.82
C ASP A 256 -8.26 4.27 -13.21
N GLN A 257 -8.27 4.46 -11.89
CA GLN A 257 -7.30 5.27 -11.16
C GLN A 257 -6.06 4.48 -10.73
N VAL A 258 -6.20 3.20 -10.41
CA VAL A 258 -5.09 2.34 -9.98
C VAL A 258 -4.41 1.62 -11.15
N GLY A 259 -5.07 1.50 -12.30
CA GLY A 259 -4.59 0.72 -13.43
C GLY A 259 -4.36 -0.75 -13.05
N GLU A 260 -3.12 -1.21 -13.10
CA GLU A 260 -2.74 -2.56 -12.69
C GLU A 260 -2.27 -2.63 -11.23
N LEU A 261 -2.20 -1.50 -10.52
CA LEU A 261 -1.63 -1.40 -9.18
C LEU A 261 -2.71 -1.31 -8.10
N TYR A 262 -3.33 -2.43 -7.76
CA TYR A 262 -4.20 -2.49 -6.59
C TYR A 262 -3.38 -2.67 -5.31
N TYR A 263 -3.40 -1.65 -4.45
CA TYR A 263 -2.81 -1.71 -3.12
C TYR A 263 -3.90 -1.53 -2.06
N THR A 264 -4.03 -2.49 -1.16
CA THR A 264 -5.16 -2.55 -0.23
C THR A 264 -4.73 -2.95 1.17
N HIS A 265 -5.50 -2.52 2.17
CA HIS A 265 -5.38 -3.00 3.54
C HIS A 265 -6.56 -3.88 3.93
N PHE A 266 -6.30 -4.86 4.78
CA PHE A 266 -7.31 -5.73 5.34
C PHE A 266 -7.03 -6.07 6.80
N SER A 267 -8.07 -6.02 7.64
CA SER A 267 -8.06 -6.48 9.03
C SER A 267 -9.46 -6.89 9.46
N GLY A 268 -9.61 -7.45 10.65
CA GLY A 268 -10.90 -7.46 11.30
C GLY A 268 -11.22 -6.08 11.87
N VAL A 269 -12.50 -5.79 12.08
CA VAL A 269 -12.94 -4.50 12.61
C VAL A 269 -14.17 -4.67 13.51
N GLU A 270 -14.21 -3.90 14.59
CA GLU A 270 -15.43 -3.65 15.38
C GLU A 270 -15.93 -2.25 15.04
N HIS A 271 -17.20 -2.13 14.68
CA HIS A 271 -17.81 -0.88 14.27
C HIS A 271 -19.22 -0.72 14.84
N GLU A 272 -19.69 0.51 14.85
CA GLU A 272 -21.04 0.86 15.27
C GLU A 272 -21.47 2.18 14.63
N ALA A 273 -22.67 2.21 14.07
CA ALA A 273 -23.28 3.41 13.49
C ALA A 273 -22.37 4.14 12.48
N GLY A 274 -21.72 3.40 11.58
CA GLY A 274 -20.84 3.96 10.55
C GLY A 274 -19.49 4.46 11.09
N ASN A 275 -19.08 4.00 12.25
CA ASN A 275 -17.80 4.38 12.83
C ASN A 275 -17.01 3.14 13.29
N GLU A 276 -15.77 3.08 12.88
CA GLU A 276 -14.80 2.18 13.42
C GLU A 276 -14.58 2.45 14.92
N LYS A 277 -14.68 1.41 15.73
CA LYS A 277 -14.34 1.46 17.15
C LYS A 277 -12.91 0.99 17.39
N ARG A 278 -12.51 -0.07 16.74
CA ARG A 278 -11.13 -0.58 16.76
C ARG A 278 -10.89 -1.61 15.67
N VAL A 279 -9.66 -1.66 15.23
CA VAL A 279 -9.11 -2.74 14.42
C VAL A 279 -8.91 -4.00 15.27
N THR A 280 -9.24 -5.16 14.73
CA THR A 280 -9.16 -6.45 15.41
C THR A 280 -8.45 -7.50 14.53
N PRO A 281 -8.03 -8.63 15.11
CA PRO A 281 -7.66 -9.79 14.31
C PRO A 281 -8.76 -10.20 13.34
N ILE A 282 -8.38 -10.71 12.15
CA ILE A 282 -9.31 -11.07 11.06
C ILE A 282 -10.38 -12.06 11.49
N LYS A 283 -10.08 -12.94 12.45
CA LYS A 283 -11.05 -13.91 12.99
C LYS A 283 -12.10 -13.28 13.91
N LYS A 284 -11.95 -12.01 14.28
CA LYS A 284 -12.89 -11.25 15.11
C LYS A 284 -13.66 -10.26 14.24
N GLY A 285 -14.90 -10.00 14.62
CA GLY A 285 -15.77 -9.13 13.83
C GLY A 285 -16.53 -9.90 12.73
N ASP A 286 -17.24 -9.16 11.91
CA ASP A 286 -18.13 -9.69 10.86
C ASP A 286 -17.53 -9.58 9.44
N LEU A 287 -16.51 -8.75 9.24
CA LEU A 287 -15.76 -8.70 7.99
C LEU A 287 -14.95 -9.99 7.79
N ARG A 288 -15.24 -10.71 6.70
CA ARG A 288 -14.58 -11.98 6.35
C ARG A 288 -13.67 -11.81 5.15
N PHE A 289 -12.53 -12.52 5.15
CA PHE A 289 -11.60 -12.50 4.03
C PHE A 289 -11.99 -13.47 2.91
N GLU A 290 -12.75 -14.52 3.22
CA GLU A 290 -13.17 -15.55 2.26
C GLU A 290 -13.86 -14.96 1.01
N PRO A 291 -14.85 -14.04 1.10
CA PRO A 291 -15.50 -13.46 -0.08
C PRO A 291 -14.52 -12.68 -0.97
N LEU A 292 -13.61 -11.89 -0.38
CA LEU A 292 -12.55 -11.24 -1.15
C LEU A 292 -11.67 -12.26 -1.86
N ALA A 293 -11.26 -13.33 -1.17
CA ALA A 293 -10.46 -14.40 -1.78
C ALA A 293 -11.21 -15.09 -2.95
N GLU A 294 -12.52 -15.28 -2.84
CA GLU A 294 -13.35 -15.83 -3.93
C GLU A 294 -13.36 -14.90 -5.14
N TYR A 295 -13.59 -13.60 -4.94
CA TYR A 295 -13.51 -12.61 -6.00
C TYR A 295 -12.11 -12.58 -6.67
N LEU A 296 -11.04 -12.55 -5.88
CA LEU A 296 -9.67 -12.51 -6.39
C LEU A 296 -9.31 -13.75 -7.23
N VAL A 297 -9.76 -14.94 -6.80
CA VAL A 297 -9.54 -16.20 -7.54
C VAL A 297 -10.32 -16.22 -8.86
N GLU A 298 -11.51 -15.58 -8.93
CA GLU A 298 -12.30 -15.49 -10.17
C GLU A 298 -11.72 -14.51 -11.17
N ASN A 299 -11.21 -13.36 -10.72
CA ASN A 299 -10.85 -12.23 -11.57
C ASN A 299 -9.33 -12.05 -11.76
N PHE A 300 -8.49 -12.67 -10.93
CA PHE A 300 -7.01 -12.65 -11.00
C PHE A 300 -6.37 -11.27 -11.18
N PRO A 301 -6.79 -10.21 -10.47
CA PRO A 301 -6.11 -8.93 -10.57
C PRO A 301 -4.70 -9.00 -9.96
N ASP A 302 -3.79 -8.15 -10.41
CA ASP A 302 -2.55 -7.90 -9.65
C ASP A 302 -2.90 -7.02 -8.46
N LEU A 303 -2.72 -7.55 -7.24
CA LEU A 303 -3.18 -6.90 -6.02
C LEU A 303 -2.26 -7.22 -4.84
N THR A 304 -1.96 -6.20 -4.05
CA THR A 304 -1.26 -6.33 -2.78
C THR A 304 -2.25 -6.14 -1.64
N VAL A 305 -2.28 -7.09 -0.70
CA VAL A 305 -3.08 -7.03 0.52
C VAL A 305 -2.16 -6.93 1.72
N ILE A 306 -2.19 -5.79 2.38
CA ILE A 306 -1.44 -5.55 3.61
C ILE A 306 -2.33 -5.83 4.82
N SER A 307 -1.84 -6.67 5.73
CA SER A 307 -2.48 -6.90 7.03
C SER A 307 -2.24 -5.71 7.94
N SER A 308 -3.24 -4.86 8.12
CA SER A 308 -3.28 -3.79 9.13
C SER A 308 -3.82 -4.28 10.50
N SER A 309 -3.96 -5.59 10.66
CA SER A 309 -4.40 -6.24 11.88
C SER A 309 -3.36 -6.12 13.01
N PRO A 310 -3.80 -6.13 14.30
CA PRO A 310 -2.87 -6.18 15.43
C PRO A 310 -1.98 -7.44 15.49
N LEU A 311 -2.30 -8.47 14.69
CA LEU A 311 -1.51 -9.70 14.57
C LEU A 311 -0.57 -9.69 13.35
N LEU A 312 -0.47 -8.59 12.61
CA LEU A 312 0.45 -8.35 11.50
C LEU A 312 0.64 -9.59 10.58
N GLU A 313 1.84 -10.19 10.60
CA GLU A 313 2.22 -11.34 9.76
C GLU A 313 1.34 -12.57 9.97
N HIS A 314 0.86 -12.82 11.18
CA HIS A 314 -0.01 -13.96 11.47
C HIS A 314 -1.32 -13.88 10.67
N ASP A 315 -1.92 -12.70 10.60
CA ASP A 315 -3.13 -12.49 9.82
C ASP A 315 -2.83 -12.39 8.32
N ALA A 316 -1.67 -11.85 7.89
CA ALA A 316 -1.22 -11.90 6.50
C ALA A 316 -1.07 -13.35 6.01
N MET A 317 -0.43 -14.21 6.82
CA MET A 317 -0.32 -15.66 6.54
C MET A 317 -1.70 -16.32 6.51
N TYR A 318 -2.61 -15.94 7.41
CA TYR A 318 -3.96 -16.48 7.44
C TYR A 318 -4.76 -16.12 6.20
N MET A 319 -4.68 -14.88 5.73
CA MET A 319 -5.29 -14.45 4.44
C MET A 319 -4.74 -15.27 3.27
N LYS A 320 -3.43 -15.43 3.19
CA LYS A 320 -2.78 -16.25 2.16
C LYS A 320 -3.28 -17.70 2.18
N VAL A 321 -3.37 -18.32 3.35
CA VAL A 321 -3.91 -19.70 3.49
C VAL A 321 -5.37 -19.78 3.04
N ILE A 322 -6.21 -18.78 3.34
CA ILE A 322 -7.60 -18.73 2.86
C ILE A 322 -7.61 -18.67 1.33
N PHE A 323 -6.84 -17.76 0.74
CA PHE A 323 -6.75 -17.59 -0.71
C PHE A 323 -6.31 -18.89 -1.40
N GLU A 324 -5.24 -19.53 -0.95
CA GLU A 324 -4.74 -20.80 -1.49
C GLU A 324 -5.78 -21.93 -1.39
N ARG A 325 -6.55 -21.96 -0.29
CA ARG A 325 -7.64 -22.94 -0.12
C ARG A 325 -8.77 -22.71 -1.09
N VAL A 326 -9.19 -21.45 -1.32
CA VAL A 326 -10.22 -21.09 -2.30
C VAL A 326 -9.75 -21.44 -3.71
N LEU A 327 -8.52 -21.08 -4.08
CA LEU A 327 -7.91 -21.41 -5.36
C LEU A 327 -7.86 -22.93 -5.60
N THR A 328 -7.44 -23.70 -4.60
CA THR A 328 -7.37 -25.18 -4.69
C THR A 328 -8.76 -25.79 -4.93
N LYS A 329 -9.81 -25.27 -4.28
CA LYS A 329 -11.19 -25.71 -4.49
C LYS A 329 -11.65 -25.44 -5.94
N LYS A 330 -11.36 -24.23 -6.47
CA LYS A 330 -11.70 -23.85 -7.84
C LYS A 330 -11.02 -24.77 -8.86
N VAL A 331 -9.69 -24.94 -8.74
CA VAL A 331 -8.93 -25.81 -9.65
C VAL A 331 -9.47 -27.25 -9.61
N SER A 332 -9.76 -27.76 -8.39
CA SER A 332 -10.32 -29.12 -8.24
C SER A 332 -11.70 -29.27 -8.91
N LYS A 333 -12.52 -28.21 -8.88
CA LYS A 333 -13.84 -28.19 -9.55
C LYS A 333 -13.66 -28.21 -11.06
N LEU A 334 -12.82 -27.34 -11.63
CA LEU A 334 -12.54 -27.27 -13.07
C LEU A 334 -12.01 -28.60 -13.61
N LEU A 335 -11.07 -29.23 -12.92
CA LEU A 335 -10.53 -30.55 -13.32
C LEU A 335 -11.60 -31.65 -13.32
N LYS A 336 -12.56 -31.61 -12.40
CA LYS A 336 -13.71 -32.55 -12.40
C LYS A 336 -14.65 -32.31 -13.57
N GLU A 337 -14.93 -31.05 -13.91
CA GLU A 337 -15.76 -30.66 -15.04
C GLU A 337 -15.13 -31.10 -16.37
N GLU A 338 -13.84 -30.81 -16.59
CA GLU A 338 -13.11 -31.29 -17.76
C GLU A 338 -13.12 -32.83 -17.92
N ARG A 339 -12.98 -33.57 -16.82
CA ARG A 339 -13.05 -35.04 -16.85
C ARG A 339 -14.44 -35.52 -17.32
N LYS A 340 -15.50 -34.93 -16.78
CA LYS A 340 -16.88 -35.25 -17.18
C LYS A 340 -17.15 -34.95 -18.66
N GLU A 341 -16.65 -33.81 -19.15
CA GLU A 341 -16.77 -33.44 -20.55
C GLU A 341 -16.05 -34.43 -21.49
N LYS A 342 -14.80 -34.79 -21.12
CA LYS A 342 -14.04 -35.79 -21.88
C LYS A 342 -14.69 -37.18 -21.88
N GLU A 343 -15.31 -37.59 -20.77
CA GLU A 343 -16.05 -38.86 -20.69
C GLU A 343 -17.34 -38.82 -21.54
N SER A 344 -18.08 -37.71 -21.48
CA SER A 344 -19.33 -37.54 -22.30
C SER A 344 -18.99 -37.50 -23.78
N ALA A 345 -17.91 -36.84 -24.21
CA ALA A 345 -17.44 -36.82 -25.59
C ALA A 345 -17.01 -38.21 -26.09
N LYS A 346 -16.35 -39.03 -25.27
CA LYS A 346 -15.98 -40.42 -25.59
C LYS A 346 -17.20 -41.31 -25.74
N ASN A 347 -18.23 -41.15 -24.90
CA ASN A 347 -19.46 -41.93 -24.99
C ASN A 347 -20.32 -41.56 -26.20
N SER A 348 -20.36 -40.27 -26.58
CA SER A 348 -21.06 -39.81 -27.76
C SER A 348 -20.39 -40.28 -29.08
N SER A 349 -19.07 -40.43 -29.10
CA SER A 349 -18.34 -40.99 -30.27
C SER A 349 -18.52 -42.51 -30.42
N LYS A 350 -18.67 -43.26 -29.33
CA LYS A 350 -18.95 -44.69 -29.36
C LYS A 350 -20.39 -45.01 -29.79
N GLY A 351 -21.36 -44.14 -29.49
CA GLY A 351 -22.78 -44.31 -29.90
C GLY A 351 -22.99 -44.10 -31.40
N LYS A 352 -22.16 -43.33 -32.09
CA LYS A 352 -22.25 -43.11 -33.55
C LYS A 352 -21.61 -44.22 -34.39
N GLY A 353 -20.76 -45.09 -33.79
CA GLY A 353 -20.11 -46.20 -34.48
C GLY A 353 -20.95 -47.48 -34.60
N SER A 354 -21.98 -47.66 -33.75
CA SER A 354 -22.72 -48.91 -33.71
C SER A 354 -23.98 -48.96 -34.64
N ASN A 355 -24.30 -47.90 -35.38
CA ASN A 355 -25.46 -47.83 -36.26
C ASN A 355 -25.15 -47.98 -37.78
N LYS A 356 -23.91 -48.37 -38.18
CA LYS A 356 -23.53 -48.52 -39.58
C LYS A 356 -23.40 -49.98 -40.07
N GLU A 357 -23.68 -50.99 -39.24
CA GLU A 357 -23.57 -52.40 -39.62
C GLU A 357 -24.88 -53.21 -39.51
N LYS A 358 -26.02 -52.61 -39.87
CA LYS A 358 -27.25 -53.42 -40.14
C LYS A 358 -27.96 -52.87 -41.37
N GLY A 359 -27.48 -53.27 -42.53
CA GLY A 359 -28.14 -52.87 -43.77
C GLY A 359 -27.47 -53.33 -45.06
N SER A 360 -27.10 -54.60 -45.16
CA SER A 360 -26.95 -55.22 -46.49
C SER A 360 -27.03 -56.75 -46.36
N GLY A 361 -28.14 -57.32 -46.63
CA GLY A 361 -28.35 -58.78 -46.80
C GLY A 361 -29.78 -59.14 -46.90
N LYS A 362 -30.27 -59.07 -48.15
CA LYS A 362 -31.18 -59.99 -48.77
C LYS A 362 -31.78 -59.38 -50.03
N ASP A 363 -31.55 -60.03 -51.05
CA ASP A 363 -32.06 -60.55 -52.27
C ASP A 363 -31.53 -59.94 -53.54
#